data_bed1bd17d2de7d5832c5d573aca05723
#
_entry.id   bed1bd17d2de7d5832c5d573aca05723
#
_cell.length_a   1.000
_cell.length_b   1.000
_cell.length_c   1.000
_cell.angle_alpha   90.00
_cell.angle_beta   90.00
_cell.angle_gamma   90.00
#
_symmetry.space_group_name_H-M   'P 1'
#
loop_
_entity.id
_entity.type
_entity.pdbx_description
1 polymer ?
#
loop_
_entity_poly.entity_id
_entity_poly.type
_entity_poly.pdbx_seq_one_letter_code
_entity_poly.pdbx_strand_id
1 'polypeptide(L)'
;MIYVSIDLETTGLETDKHQVLSIGAVIEDTTKPEIKVEDLPTFHGVIVHNELIGSPFALNMNRDLIEKISVWQSTKPEKRKEVEMMTGMEFYLEQDIVKGLFRFFYRNGILPDYKEPGEHLQAHVEKGDDGILYPSLTSKMPMVHITAAGKNFATFDLKFLERLPRWKQVFKVRQRIIDPSVLFTNWGEDDSLPSLSLCKTRAKMDGHVAHDAVEDARDIIRLLRTQYA
;
A
#
# COMPACT_ATOMS: atom_id res chain seq x y z
N MET A 1 10.43 4.34 -15.39
CA MET A 1 9.65 3.14 -14.98
C MET A 1 8.71 3.55 -13.86
N ILE A 2 7.43 3.14 -13.92
CA ILE A 2 6.50 3.36 -12.82
C ILE A 2 6.47 2.10 -11.94
N TYR A 3 6.60 2.26 -10.63
CA TYR A 3 6.38 1.20 -9.65
C TYR A 3 5.60 1.73 -8.44
N VAL A 4 5.05 0.82 -7.67
CA VAL A 4 4.32 1.13 -6.44
C VAL A 4 5.06 0.53 -5.27
N SER A 5 5.50 1.37 -4.35
CA SER A 5 5.97 0.92 -3.05
C SER A 5 4.79 0.66 -2.15
N ILE A 6 4.71 -0.53 -1.57
CA ILE A 6 3.59 -0.96 -0.73
C ILE A 6 4.15 -1.54 0.56
N ASP A 7 3.56 -1.12 1.68
CA ASP A 7 3.81 -1.66 3.00
C ASP A 7 2.51 -1.81 3.78
N LEU A 8 2.45 -2.74 4.73
CA LEU A 8 1.26 -3.05 5.52
C LEU A 8 1.52 -2.97 7.01
N GLU A 9 0.57 -2.39 7.74
CA GLU A 9 0.44 -2.67 9.16
C GLU A 9 -0.55 -3.82 9.38
N THR A 10 -0.15 -4.78 10.21
CA THR A 10 -0.95 -5.98 10.46
C THR A 10 -1.06 -6.28 11.96
N THR A 11 -2.05 -7.07 12.35
CA THR A 11 -2.22 -7.50 13.73
C THR A 11 -1.29 -8.65 14.14
N GLY A 12 -0.39 -9.08 13.24
CA GLY A 12 0.61 -10.13 13.49
C GLY A 12 1.14 -10.75 12.21
N LEU A 13 1.94 -11.80 12.31
CA LEU A 13 2.73 -12.33 11.20
C LEU A 13 2.05 -13.48 10.41
N GLU A 14 1.03 -14.11 10.98
CA GLU A 14 0.39 -15.29 10.40
C GLU A 14 -0.81 -14.87 9.54
N THR A 15 -0.67 -14.97 8.23
CA THR A 15 -1.69 -14.49 7.27
C THR A 15 -3.05 -15.17 7.38
N ASP A 16 -3.12 -16.38 7.94
CA ASP A 16 -4.35 -17.13 8.13
C ASP A 16 -5.09 -16.79 9.45
N LYS A 17 -4.41 -16.08 10.36
CA LYS A 17 -4.96 -15.72 11.68
C LYS A 17 -5.06 -14.21 11.89
N HIS A 18 -4.17 -13.45 11.26
CA HIS A 18 -4.03 -12.03 11.52
C HIS A 18 -4.65 -11.18 10.41
N GLN A 19 -4.90 -9.93 10.71
CA GLN A 19 -5.64 -9.00 9.88
C GLN A 19 -4.74 -7.87 9.37
N VAL A 20 -5.05 -7.31 8.20
CA VAL A 20 -4.46 -6.05 7.74
C VAL A 20 -5.15 -4.89 8.46
N LEU A 21 -4.37 -4.03 9.08
CA LEU A 21 -4.84 -2.78 9.71
C LEU A 21 -4.78 -1.61 8.75
N SER A 22 -3.67 -1.47 8.01
CA SER A 22 -3.56 -0.42 7.00
C SER A 22 -2.70 -0.85 5.81
N ILE A 23 -2.92 -0.15 4.70
CA ILE A 23 -2.16 -0.26 3.45
C ILE A 23 -1.59 1.11 3.14
N GLY A 24 -0.28 1.23 3.15
CA GLY A 24 0.46 2.34 2.57
C GLY A 24 0.87 2.01 1.15
N ALA A 25 0.50 2.84 0.16
CA ALA A 25 0.96 2.67 -1.21
C ALA A 25 1.40 4.02 -1.79
N VAL A 26 2.61 4.07 -2.31
CA VAL A 26 3.21 5.26 -2.88
C VAL A 26 3.67 4.98 -4.31
N ILE A 27 3.22 5.79 -5.27
CA ILE A 27 3.56 5.62 -6.68
C ILE A 27 4.82 6.42 -7.00
N GLU A 28 5.82 5.75 -7.55
CA GLU A 28 7.06 6.37 -8.04
C GLU A 28 7.15 6.27 -9.55
N ASP A 29 7.59 7.36 -10.17
CA ASP A 29 8.00 7.40 -11.57
C ASP A 29 9.49 7.76 -11.64
N THR A 30 10.35 6.79 -11.95
CA THR A 30 11.81 6.97 -12.02
C THR A 30 12.27 7.97 -13.08
N THR A 31 11.37 8.45 -13.93
CA THR A 31 11.67 9.50 -14.91
C THR A 31 11.48 10.92 -14.36
N LYS A 32 10.97 11.03 -13.11
CA LYS A 32 10.70 12.30 -12.43
C LYS A 32 11.30 12.32 -11.02
N PRO A 33 12.60 12.04 -10.86
CA PRO A 33 13.25 11.93 -9.54
C PRO A 33 13.30 13.26 -8.78
N GLU A 34 13.06 14.39 -9.46
CA GLU A 34 12.99 15.73 -8.88
C GLU A 34 11.76 15.96 -7.97
N ILE A 35 10.71 15.14 -8.11
CA ILE A 35 9.54 15.21 -7.22
C ILE A 35 9.96 14.66 -5.85
N LYS A 36 9.72 15.43 -4.79
CA LYS A 36 10.04 14.97 -3.43
C LYS A 36 9.20 13.74 -3.08
N VAL A 37 9.76 12.83 -2.29
CA VAL A 37 9.07 11.59 -1.90
C VAL A 37 7.77 11.89 -1.13
N GLU A 38 7.75 12.97 -0.35
CA GLU A 38 6.60 13.44 0.41
C GLU A 38 5.44 13.92 -0.48
N ASP A 39 5.76 14.36 -1.71
CA ASP A 39 4.80 14.91 -2.68
C ASP A 39 4.31 13.85 -3.68
N LEU A 40 4.82 12.61 -3.60
CA LEU A 40 4.39 11.51 -4.48
C LEU A 40 2.93 11.12 -4.22
N PRO A 41 2.21 10.65 -5.26
CA PRO A 41 0.87 10.12 -5.07
C PRO A 41 0.86 9.01 -4.00
N THR A 42 0.08 9.21 -2.96
CA THR A 42 0.07 8.37 -1.77
C THR A 42 -1.35 7.93 -1.44
N PHE A 43 -1.49 6.66 -1.06
CA PHE A 43 -2.69 6.06 -0.50
C PHE A 43 -2.39 5.58 0.91
N HIS A 44 -3.21 5.99 1.87
CA HIS A 44 -3.18 5.46 3.22
C HIS A 44 -4.58 4.94 3.57
N GLY A 45 -4.82 3.68 3.22
CA GLY A 45 -6.10 3.02 3.46
C GLY A 45 -6.08 2.23 4.77
N VAL A 46 -6.99 2.52 5.67
CA VAL A 46 -7.15 1.86 6.97
C VAL A 46 -8.36 0.95 6.93
N ILE A 47 -8.20 -0.31 7.36
CA ILE A 47 -9.30 -1.27 7.41
C ILE A 47 -9.93 -1.28 8.80
N VAL A 48 -11.23 -1.02 8.82
CA VAL A 48 -12.04 -1.03 10.04
C VAL A 48 -12.63 -2.41 10.25
N HIS A 49 -12.12 -3.11 11.27
CA HIS A 49 -12.62 -4.42 11.69
C HIS A 49 -13.61 -4.29 12.85
N ASN A 50 -14.60 -5.18 12.91
CA ASN A 50 -15.52 -5.24 14.04
C ASN A 50 -14.84 -5.82 15.29
N GLU A 51 -13.87 -6.70 15.10
CA GLU A 51 -13.09 -7.34 16.14
C GLU A 51 -11.63 -7.46 15.67
N LEU A 52 -10.67 -7.15 16.53
CA LEU A 52 -9.25 -7.30 16.23
C LEU A 52 -8.73 -8.61 16.83
N ILE A 53 -8.18 -9.44 15.96
CA ILE A 53 -7.50 -10.69 16.29
C ILE A 53 -6.02 -10.51 15.97
N GLY A 54 -5.17 -10.53 16.98
CA GLY A 54 -3.75 -10.26 16.77
C GLY A 54 -2.84 -10.69 17.91
N SER A 55 -1.54 -10.68 17.64
CA SER A 55 -0.55 -10.90 18.69
C SER A 55 -0.46 -9.66 19.60
N PRO A 56 -0.26 -9.84 20.92
CA PRO A 56 -0.12 -8.71 21.85
C PRO A 56 0.98 -7.73 21.44
N PHE A 57 2.07 -8.23 20.85
CA PHE A 57 3.17 -7.41 20.38
C PHE A 57 2.73 -6.50 19.21
N ALA A 58 2.12 -7.07 18.17
CA ALA A 58 1.69 -6.31 17.01
C ALA A 58 0.56 -5.32 17.35
N LEU A 59 -0.39 -5.72 18.18
CA LEU A 59 -1.45 -4.82 18.64
C LEU A 59 -0.89 -3.64 19.45
N ASN A 60 0.11 -3.88 20.31
CA ASN A 60 0.75 -2.77 21.04
C ASN A 60 1.59 -1.87 20.13
N MET A 61 2.27 -2.42 19.13
CA MET A 61 3.04 -1.66 18.15
C MET A 61 2.12 -0.74 17.33
N ASN A 62 0.95 -1.23 16.96
CA ASN A 62 -0.06 -0.50 16.19
C ASN A 62 -1.09 0.25 17.07
N ARG A 63 -0.81 0.50 18.36
CA ARG A 63 -1.77 1.10 19.29
C ARG A 63 -2.34 2.42 18.79
N ASP A 64 -1.50 3.31 18.27
CA ASP A 64 -1.91 4.64 17.83
C ASP A 64 -2.81 4.56 16.58
N LEU A 65 -2.56 3.60 15.68
CA LEU A 65 -3.43 3.33 14.54
C LEU A 65 -4.77 2.75 15.00
N ILE A 66 -4.76 1.81 15.95
CA ILE A 66 -5.97 1.21 16.53
C ILE A 66 -6.81 2.27 17.25
N GLU A 67 -6.19 3.22 17.93
CA GLU A 67 -6.89 4.36 18.55
C GLU A 67 -7.59 5.23 17.49
N LYS A 68 -6.93 5.56 16.39
CA LYS A 68 -7.55 6.29 15.26
C LYS A 68 -8.73 5.53 14.66
N ILE A 69 -8.63 4.21 14.50
CA ILE A 69 -9.74 3.34 14.07
C ILE A 69 -10.92 3.46 15.05
N SER A 70 -10.65 3.39 16.35
CA SER A 70 -11.67 3.50 17.40
C SER A 70 -12.37 4.87 17.39
N VAL A 71 -11.60 5.94 17.21
CA VAL A 71 -12.15 7.31 17.07
C VAL A 71 -13.06 7.38 15.85
N TRP A 72 -12.63 6.88 14.70
CA TRP A 72 -13.44 6.89 13.49
C TRP A 72 -14.73 6.07 13.65
N GLN A 73 -14.66 4.88 14.26
CA GLN A 73 -15.82 4.02 14.53
C GLN A 73 -16.86 4.70 15.43
N SER A 74 -16.39 5.38 16.50
CA SER A 74 -17.26 6.07 17.45
C SER A 74 -17.80 7.40 16.91
N THR A 75 -17.22 7.93 15.83
CA THR A 75 -17.64 9.17 15.21
C THR A 75 -18.91 8.98 14.38
N LYS A 76 -19.88 9.90 14.51
CA LYS A 76 -21.11 9.89 13.71
C LYS A 76 -20.78 9.90 12.20
N PRO A 77 -21.52 9.16 11.36
CA PRO A 77 -21.21 9.02 9.93
C PRO A 77 -20.99 10.34 9.19
N GLU A 78 -21.78 11.36 9.48
CA GLU A 78 -21.70 12.70 8.87
C GLU A 78 -20.40 13.46 9.20
N LYS A 79 -19.68 13.07 10.25
CA LYS A 79 -18.42 13.68 10.70
C LYS A 79 -17.18 12.85 10.40
N ARG A 80 -17.32 11.64 9.87
CA ARG A 80 -16.18 10.75 9.59
C ARG A 80 -15.18 11.36 8.62
N LYS A 81 -15.66 12.12 7.63
CA LYS A 81 -14.77 12.83 6.70
C LYS A 81 -13.86 13.86 7.38
N GLU A 82 -14.30 14.45 8.49
CA GLU A 82 -13.43 15.35 9.27
C GLU A 82 -12.27 14.59 9.90
N VAL A 83 -12.51 13.37 10.41
CA VAL A 83 -11.47 12.49 10.95
C VAL A 83 -10.49 12.08 9.87
N GLU A 84 -10.98 11.71 8.69
CA GLU A 84 -10.15 11.36 7.53
C GLU A 84 -9.24 12.52 7.10
N MET A 85 -9.79 13.73 7.02
CA MET A 85 -9.01 14.93 6.70
C MET A 85 -7.95 15.28 7.78
N MET A 86 -8.28 15.10 9.06
CA MET A 86 -7.35 15.36 10.16
C MET A 86 -6.21 14.34 10.24
N THR A 87 -6.48 13.09 9.90
CA THR A 87 -5.50 11.99 9.97
C THR A 87 -4.72 11.78 8.67
N GLY A 88 -5.22 12.27 7.56
CA GLY A 88 -4.71 11.95 6.22
C GLY A 88 -4.94 10.49 5.80
N MET A 89 -5.84 9.78 6.50
CA MET A 89 -6.15 8.37 6.29
C MET A 89 -7.55 8.20 5.69
N GLU A 90 -7.72 7.24 4.80
CA GLU A 90 -9.01 6.84 4.27
C GLU A 90 -9.47 5.55 4.96
N PHE A 91 -10.65 5.53 5.57
CA PHE A 91 -11.14 4.37 6.33
C PHE A 91 -12.12 3.55 5.51
N TYR A 92 -11.92 2.24 5.48
CA TYR A 92 -12.67 1.30 4.67
C TYR A 92 -13.16 0.11 5.49
N LEU A 93 -14.29 -0.45 5.11
CA LEU A 93 -14.59 -1.84 5.46
C LEU A 93 -13.70 -2.77 4.61
N GLU A 94 -13.42 -3.96 5.10
CA GLU A 94 -12.52 -4.90 4.44
C GLU A 94 -12.93 -5.21 2.99
N GLN A 95 -14.24 -5.29 2.70
CA GLN A 95 -14.75 -5.50 1.34
C GLN A 95 -14.54 -4.32 0.38
N ASP A 96 -14.28 -3.12 0.90
CA ASP A 96 -14.21 -1.88 0.12
C ASP A 96 -12.79 -1.38 -0.12
N ILE A 97 -11.81 -1.84 0.66
CA ILE A 97 -10.41 -1.37 0.59
C ILE A 97 -9.79 -1.58 -0.81
N VAL A 98 -10.08 -2.72 -1.45
CA VAL A 98 -9.58 -3.02 -2.80
C VAL A 98 -10.17 -2.05 -3.83
N LYS A 99 -11.43 -1.63 -3.65
CA LYS A 99 -12.06 -0.59 -4.48
C LYS A 99 -11.41 0.77 -4.27
N GLY A 100 -11.09 1.14 -3.03
CA GLY A 100 -10.37 2.37 -2.70
C GLY A 100 -9.00 2.41 -3.36
N LEU A 101 -8.20 1.36 -3.19
CA LEU A 101 -6.88 1.24 -3.79
C LEU A 101 -6.94 1.24 -5.34
N PHE A 102 -7.95 0.57 -5.94
CA PHE A 102 -8.17 0.61 -7.38
C PHE A 102 -8.43 2.05 -7.88
N ARG A 103 -9.29 2.80 -7.21
CA ARG A 103 -9.59 4.19 -7.54
C ARG A 103 -8.34 5.07 -7.44
N PHE A 104 -7.52 4.87 -6.40
CA PHE A 104 -6.24 5.55 -6.26
C PHE A 104 -5.31 5.26 -7.44
N PHE A 105 -5.13 4.00 -7.84
CA PHE A 105 -4.29 3.65 -8.98
C PHE A 105 -4.83 4.22 -10.29
N TYR A 106 -6.15 4.10 -10.52
CA TYR A 106 -6.79 4.57 -11.73
C TYR A 106 -6.61 6.08 -11.95
N ARG A 107 -6.86 6.90 -10.92
CA ARG A 107 -6.69 8.37 -11.01
C ARG A 107 -5.23 8.80 -11.18
N ASN A 108 -4.27 7.94 -10.85
CA ASN A 108 -2.85 8.18 -11.02
C ASN A 108 -2.25 7.46 -12.24
N GLY A 109 -3.07 7.01 -13.18
CA GLY A 109 -2.63 6.48 -14.47
C GLY A 109 -2.17 5.03 -14.44
N ILE A 110 -2.36 4.28 -13.34
CA ILE A 110 -2.16 2.83 -13.31
C ILE A 110 -3.50 2.19 -13.66
N LEU A 111 -3.64 1.85 -14.94
CA LEU A 111 -4.92 1.45 -15.54
C LEU A 111 -5.03 -0.07 -15.70
N PRO A 112 -6.26 -0.61 -15.83
CA PRO A 112 -6.48 -1.97 -16.26
C PRO A 112 -5.85 -2.25 -17.63
N ASP A 113 -5.36 -3.45 -17.83
CA ASP A 113 -4.65 -3.87 -19.06
C ASP A 113 -5.66 -4.23 -20.18
N TYR A 114 -6.32 -3.21 -20.73
CA TYR A 114 -7.23 -3.36 -21.87
C TYR A 114 -6.45 -3.74 -23.12
N LYS A 115 -6.88 -4.81 -23.80
CA LYS A 115 -6.19 -5.35 -24.98
C LYS A 115 -6.51 -4.59 -26.26
N GLU A 116 -7.75 -4.12 -26.38
CA GLU A 116 -8.24 -3.46 -27.60
C GLU A 116 -8.47 -1.95 -27.36
N PRO A 117 -8.10 -1.10 -28.32
CA PRO A 117 -8.41 0.33 -28.27
C PRO A 117 -9.95 0.53 -28.15
N GLY A 118 -10.37 1.29 -27.16
CA GLY A 118 -11.79 1.58 -26.93
C GLY A 118 -12.55 0.57 -26.08
N GLU A 119 -11.93 -0.55 -25.68
CA GLU A 119 -12.55 -1.55 -24.78
C GLU A 119 -13.00 -0.93 -23.45
N HIS A 120 -12.25 0.06 -22.95
CA HIS A 120 -12.60 0.84 -21.76
C HIS A 120 -13.89 1.65 -21.91
N LEU A 121 -14.31 2.02 -23.16
CA LEU A 121 -15.54 2.76 -23.43
C LEU A 121 -16.80 1.88 -23.26
N GLN A 122 -16.66 0.56 -23.27
CA GLN A 122 -17.73 -0.40 -23.08
C GLN A 122 -17.86 -0.84 -21.61
N ALA A 123 -16.95 -0.41 -20.75
CA ALA A 123 -17.00 -0.74 -19.33
C ALA A 123 -18.18 -0.03 -18.65
N HIS A 124 -18.91 -0.75 -17.81
CA HIS A 124 -19.81 -0.11 -16.86
C HIS A 124 -18.99 0.82 -15.94
N VAL A 125 -19.45 2.05 -15.78
CA VAL A 125 -18.76 3.03 -14.94
C VAL A 125 -19.57 3.40 -13.72
N GLU A 126 -18.88 3.71 -12.64
CA GLU A 126 -19.42 4.25 -11.40
C GLU A 126 -18.81 5.63 -11.14
N LYS A 127 -19.62 6.61 -10.74
CA LYS A 127 -19.12 7.91 -10.33
C LYS A 127 -18.58 7.83 -8.90
N GLY A 128 -17.33 8.21 -8.70
CA GLY A 128 -16.73 8.37 -7.36
C GLY A 128 -17.23 9.63 -6.66
N ASP A 129 -16.96 9.73 -5.36
CA ASP A 129 -17.26 10.93 -4.54
C ASP A 129 -16.44 12.14 -4.98
N ASP A 130 -15.29 11.90 -5.63
CA ASP A 130 -14.42 12.89 -6.27
C ASP A 130 -14.94 13.38 -7.64
N GLY A 131 -16.08 12.83 -8.08
CA GLY A 131 -16.70 13.16 -9.37
C GLY A 131 -16.10 12.43 -10.58
N ILE A 132 -15.04 11.65 -10.40
CA ILE A 132 -14.38 10.86 -11.47
C ILE A 132 -15.23 9.62 -11.79
N LEU A 133 -15.28 9.26 -13.08
CA LEU A 133 -15.89 8.02 -13.53
C LEU A 133 -14.86 6.90 -13.52
N TYR A 134 -15.13 5.88 -12.72
CA TYR A 134 -14.28 4.69 -12.60
C TYR A 134 -14.94 3.48 -13.26
N PRO A 135 -14.18 2.58 -13.90
CA PRO A 135 -14.71 1.29 -14.31
C PRO A 135 -15.26 0.52 -13.11
N SER A 136 -16.47 -0.02 -13.26
CA SER A 136 -17.04 -0.89 -12.23
C SER A 136 -16.20 -2.17 -12.10
N LEU A 137 -15.88 -2.55 -10.88
CA LEU A 137 -15.13 -3.76 -10.61
C LEU A 137 -15.98 -5.00 -10.90
N THR A 138 -16.04 -5.43 -12.14
CA THR A 138 -16.74 -6.64 -12.59
C THR A 138 -15.74 -7.75 -12.92
N SER A 139 -16.22 -8.99 -13.00
CA SER A 139 -15.41 -10.13 -13.42
C SER A 139 -14.89 -10.04 -14.87
N LYS A 140 -15.45 -9.10 -15.66
CA LYS A 140 -15.04 -8.84 -17.05
C LYS A 140 -13.98 -7.73 -17.17
N MET A 141 -13.74 -6.97 -16.10
CA MET A 141 -12.72 -5.93 -16.12
C MET A 141 -11.31 -6.57 -16.18
N PRO A 142 -10.43 -6.12 -17.08
CA PRO A 142 -9.04 -6.57 -17.09
C PRO A 142 -8.33 -6.22 -15.78
N MET A 143 -7.36 -7.05 -15.39
CA MET A 143 -6.59 -6.81 -14.17
C MET A 143 -5.67 -5.60 -14.31
N VAL A 144 -5.44 -4.92 -13.20
CA VAL A 144 -4.38 -3.92 -13.07
C VAL A 144 -3.06 -4.62 -12.76
N HIS A 145 -2.06 -4.47 -13.61
CA HIS A 145 -0.75 -5.04 -13.41
C HIS A 145 0.16 -4.08 -12.65
N ILE A 146 0.63 -4.49 -11.47
CA ILE A 146 1.44 -3.68 -10.56
C ILE A 146 2.90 -4.17 -10.59
N THR A 147 3.84 -3.26 -10.83
CA THR A 147 5.26 -3.46 -10.47
C THR A 147 5.41 -3.00 -9.03
N ALA A 148 5.58 -3.94 -8.10
CA ALA A 148 5.65 -3.63 -6.68
C ALA A 148 7.09 -3.49 -6.18
N ALA A 149 7.28 -2.62 -5.20
CA ALA A 149 8.47 -2.52 -4.38
C ALA A 149 8.08 -2.65 -2.91
N GLY A 150 8.95 -3.23 -2.09
CA GLY A 150 8.73 -3.36 -0.65
C GLY A 150 9.72 -4.34 -0.01
N LYS A 151 10.01 -4.14 1.26
CA LYS A 151 10.87 -5.05 2.04
C LYS A 151 10.09 -6.33 2.36
N ASN A 152 10.63 -7.48 1.93
CA ASN A 152 9.96 -8.79 2.08
C ASN A 152 8.55 -8.87 1.47
N PHE A 153 8.17 -7.95 0.63
CA PHE A 153 6.81 -7.82 0.10
C PHE A 153 6.25 -9.13 -0.48
N ALA A 154 7.06 -9.87 -1.25
CA ALA A 154 6.62 -11.12 -1.88
C ALA A 154 6.23 -12.21 -0.88
N THR A 155 6.88 -12.24 0.26
CA THR A 155 6.73 -13.32 1.25
C THR A 155 5.82 -12.95 2.41
N PHE A 156 5.57 -11.67 2.61
CA PHE A 156 4.76 -11.16 3.69
C PHE A 156 3.55 -10.37 3.17
N ASP A 157 3.72 -9.14 2.74
CA ASP A 157 2.61 -8.22 2.40
C ASP A 157 1.69 -8.79 1.32
N LEU A 158 2.27 -9.33 0.24
CA LEU A 158 1.49 -9.87 -0.86
C LEU A 158 0.55 -10.98 -0.41
N LYS A 159 0.96 -11.82 0.54
CA LYS A 159 0.11 -12.90 1.07
C LYS A 159 -1.11 -12.37 1.83
N PHE A 160 -0.95 -11.28 2.58
CA PHE A 160 -2.07 -10.60 3.22
C PHE A 160 -2.99 -9.94 2.21
N LEU A 161 -2.42 -9.19 1.25
CA LEU A 161 -3.18 -8.53 0.19
C LEU A 161 -4.01 -9.52 -0.64
N GLU A 162 -3.45 -10.67 -0.99
CA GLU A 162 -4.15 -11.71 -1.76
C GLU A 162 -5.35 -12.34 -1.05
N ARG A 163 -5.49 -12.12 0.24
CA ARG A 163 -6.65 -12.57 1.03
C ARG A 163 -7.76 -11.54 1.10
N LEU A 164 -7.45 -10.28 0.81
CA LEU A 164 -8.46 -9.23 0.79
C LEU A 164 -9.53 -9.55 -0.27
N PRO A 165 -10.81 -9.31 0.05
CA PRO A 165 -11.90 -9.54 -0.87
C PRO A 165 -11.64 -8.88 -2.22
N ARG A 166 -11.76 -9.66 -3.32
CA ARG A 166 -11.60 -9.21 -4.70
C ARG A 166 -10.18 -8.86 -5.14
N TRP A 167 -9.16 -8.89 -4.29
CA TRP A 167 -7.79 -8.58 -4.69
C TRP A 167 -7.36 -9.31 -5.96
N LYS A 168 -7.48 -10.64 -5.98
CA LYS A 168 -7.09 -11.50 -7.12
C LYS A 168 -7.93 -11.30 -8.37
N GLN A 169 -9.07 -10.62 -8.27
CA GLN A 169 -9.90 -10.27 -9.43
C GLN A 169 -9.49 -8.93 -10.05
N VAL A 170 -8.94 -8.02 -9.23
CA VAL A 170 -8.64 -6.64 -9.62
C VAL A 170 -7.16 -6.47 -9.93
N PHE A 171 -6.28 -7.06 -9.12
CA PHE A 171 -4.85 -6.81 -9.17
C PHE A 171 -4.03 -8.06 -9.50
N LYS A 172 -2.95 -7.83 -10.24
CA LYS A 172 -1.89 -8.81 -10.46
C LYS A 172 -0.54 -8.14 -10.25
N VAL A 173 0.16 -8.57 -9.22
CA VAL A 173 1.54 -8.14 -9.00
C VAL A 173 2.45 -8.86 -9.99
N ARG A 174 3.34 -8.11 -10.65
CA ARG A 174 4.34 -8.67 -11.56
C ARG A 174 5.34 -9.50 -10.76
N GLN A 175 5.86 -10.57 -11.36
CA GLN A 175 6.75 -11.53 -10.68
C GLN A 175 8.08 -10.90 -10.20
N ARG A 176 8.56 -9.85 -10.88
CA ARG A 176 9.79 -9.15 -10.53
C ARG A 176 9.48 -8.04 -9.55
N ILE A 177 9.55 -8.37 -8.28
CA ILE A 177 9.33 -7.45 -7.17
C ILE A 177 10.67 -6.80 -6.80
N ILE A 178 10.63 -5.52 -6.47
CA ILE A 178 11.81 -4.73 -6.14
C ILE A 178 11.97 -4.72 -4.61
N ASP A 179 12.98 -5.42 -4.10
CA ASP A 179 13.36 -5.36 -2.68
C ASP A 179 14.71 -4.60 -2.58
N PRO A 180 14.76 -3.42 -1.94
CA PRO A 180 15.97 -2.62 -1.85
C PRO A 180 17.07 -3.27 -1.01
N SER A 181 16.76 -4.24 -0.15
CA SER A 181 17.76 -4.84 0.73
C SER A 181 18.94 -5.47 -0.02
N VAL A 182 18.72 -5.97 -1.24
CA VAL A 182 19.79 -6.49 -2.10
C VAL A 182 20.89 -5.44 -2.37
N LEU A 183 20.50 -4.15 -2.50
CA LEU A 183 21.42 -3.05 -2.79
C LEU A 183 22.32 -2.70 -1.59
N PHE A 184 21.87 -3.02 -0.39
CA PHE A 184 22.55 -2.69 0.86
C PHE A 184 23.12 -3.91 1.58
N THR A 185 23.18 -5.07 0.90
CA THR A 185 23.76 -6.30 1.44
C THR A 185 25.28 -6.22 1.39
N ASN A 186 25.95 -6.45 2.52
CA ASN A 186 27.38 -6.71 2.56
C ASN A 186 27.62 -8.21 2.40
N TRP A 187 27.87 -8.63 1.16
CA TRP A 187 28.00 -10.04 0.78
C TRP A 187 29.12 -10.81 1.50
N GLY A 188 30.04 -10.10 2.14
CA GLY A 188 31.14 -10.73 2.90
C GLY A 188 30.86 -10.91 4.39
N GLU A 189 29.78 -10.29 4.90
CA GLU A 189 29.55 -10.18 6.35
C GLU A 189 28.11 -10.52 6.77
N ASP A 190 27.12 -10.30 5.87
CA ASP A 190 25.72 -10.52 6.20
C ASP A 190 25.33 -11.99 5.97
N ASP A 191 24.76 -12.64 6.98
CA ASP A 191 24.18 -13.98 6.88
C ASP A 191 22.81 -14.01 6.18
N SER A 192 22.15 -12.84 6.06
CA SER A 192 20.84 -12.68 5.43
C SER A 192 20.65 -11.26 4.90
N LEU A 193 19.60 -11.04 4.09
CA LEU A 193 19.28 -9.68 3.62
C LEU A 193 19.01 -8.74 4.80
N PRO A 194 19.58 -7.51 4.80
CA PRO A 194 19.48 -6.56 5.89
C PRO A 194 18.02 -6.12 6.14
N SER A 195 17.69 -5.80 7.38
CA SER A 195 16.41 -5.18 7.76
C SER A 195 16.25 -3.79 7.13
N LEU A 196 15.03 -3.23 7.12
CA LEU A 196 14.79 -1.86 6.64
C LEU A 196 15.66 -0.84 7.41
N SER A 197 15.70 -0.96 8.74
CA SER A 197 16.55 -0.10 9.60
C SER A 197 18.04 -0.16 9.21
N LEU A 198 18.55 -1.37 8.95
CA LEU A 198 19.96 -1.54 8.55
C LEU A 198 20.23 -0.99 7.13
N CYS A 199 19.28 -1.17 6.20
CA CYS A 199 19.35 -0.55 4.87
C CYS A 199 19.42 0.97 4.98
N LYS A 200 18.55 1.59 5.78
CA LYS A 200 18.54 3.04 6.03
C LYS A 200 19.87 3.51 6.60
N THR A 201 20.40 2.83 7.61
CA THR A 201 21.71 3.15 8.22
C THR A 201 22.84 3.07 7.18
N ARG A 202 22.87 2.02 6.36
CA ARG A 202 23.89 1.87 5.29
C ARG A 202 23.73 2.91 4.18
N ALA A 203 22.51 3.36 3.92
CA ALA A 203 22.22 4.48 3.02
C ALA A 203 22.54 5.85 3.64
N LYS A 204 23.05 5.91 4.87
CA LYS A 204 23.28 7.15 5.64
C LYS A 204 22.03 7.97 5.90
N MET A 205 20.89 7.30 5.99
CA MET A 205 19.61 7.85 6.43
C MET A 205 19.43 7.60 7.93
N ASP A 206 18.45 8.27 8.55
CA ASP A 206 18.03 7.89 9.89
C ASP A 206 17.54 6.43 9.90
N GLY A 207 18.13 5.57 10.72
CA GLY A 207 17.82 4.14 10.81
C GLY A 207 16.49 3.85 11.51
N HIS A 208 15.78 4.86 12.01
CA HIS A 208 14.46 4.69 12.64
C HIS A 208 13.43 4.19 11.62
N VAL A 209 12.67 3.17 12.00
CA VAL A 209 11.50 2.66 11.25
C VAL A 209 10.25 3.18 11.95
N ALA A 210 9.39 3.84 11.21
CA ALA A 210 8.25 4.56 11.77
C ALA A 210 7.12 3.63 12.24
N HIS A 211 7.06 2.40 11.69
CA HIS A 211 5.91 1.51 11.81
C HIS A 211 4.61 2.23 11.41
N ASP A 212 4.70 2.93 10.29
CA ASP A 212 3.60 3.57 9.58
C ASP A 212 3.70 3.13 8.11
N ALA A 213 2.69 2.48 7.62
CA ALA A 213 2.70 1.85 6.30
C ALA A 213 3.07 2.83 5.16
N VAL A 214 2.70 4.11 5.27
CA VAL A 214 3.06 5.12 4.26
C VAL A 214 4.51 5.54 4.38
N GLU A 215 5.01 5.80 5.60
CA GLU A 215 6.40 6.20 5.78
C GLU A 215 7.37 5.06 5.47
N ASP A 216 7.02 3.82 5.82
CA ASP A 216 7.86 2.67 5.49
C ASP A 216 7.85 2.41 3.97
N ALA A 217 6.72 2.60 3.27
CA ALA A 217 6.67 2.59 1.80
C ALA A 217 7.50 3.74 1.18
N ARG A 218 7.52 4.93 1.76
CA ARG A 218 8.36 6.06 1.34
C ARG A 218 9.85 5.78 1.54
N ASP A 219 10.21 5.14 2.64
CA ASP A 219 11.60 4.76 2.92
C ASP A 219 12.15 3.78 1.88
N ILE A 220 11.32 2.85 1.40
CA ILE A 220 11.68 1.99 0.27
C ILE A 220 12.04 2.83 -0.97
N ILE A 221 11.25 3.85 -1.30
CA ILE A 221 11.53 4.75 -2.43
C ILE A 221 12.81 5.53 -2.21
N ARG A 222 13.02 6.11 -1.02
CA ARG A 222 14.25 6.83 -0.67
C ARG A 222 15.49 5.94 -0.84
N LEU A 223 15.41 4.68 -0.40
CA LEU A 223 16.48 3.70 -0.58
C LEU A 223 16.75 3.41 -2.08
N LEU A 224 15.70 3.19 -2.86
CA LEU A 224 15.82 2.90 -4.29
C LEU A 224 16.36 4.12 -5.07
N ARG A 225 15.97 5.33 -4.70
CA ARG A 225 16.46 6.57 -5.32
C ARG A 225 17.96 6.75 -5.20
N THR A 226 18.63 6.14 -4.22
CA THR A 226 20.10 6.15 -4.15
C THR A 226 20.77 5.55 -5.39
N GLN A 227 20.01 4.84 -6.26
CA GLN A 227 20.52 4.19 -7.46
C GLN A 227 20.23 4.97 -8.75
N TYR A 228 19.31 5.95 -8.74
CA TYR A 228 18.87 6.61 -9.98
C TYR A 228 18.51 8.10 -9.84
N ALA A 229 18.58 8.69 -8.66
CA ALA A 229 18.26 10.10 -8.40
C ALA A 229 19.51 10.90 -8.01
#